data_8d5fcc6cf206a41e1b491372ff7b8094
#
_entry.id   8d5fcc6cf206a41e1b491372ff7b8094
#
_cell.length_a   1.000
_cell.length_b   1.000
_cell.length_c   1.000
_cell.angle_alpha   90.00
_cell.angle_beta   90.00
_cell.angle_gamma   90.00
#
_symmetry.space_group_name_H-M   'P 1'
#
loop_
_entity.id
_entity.type
_entity.pdbx_description
1 polymer ?
#
loop_
_entity_poly.entity_id
_entity_poly.type
_entity_poly.pdbx_seq_one_letter_code
_entity_poly.pdbx_strand_id
1 'polypeptide(L)'
;MVKVKYVERPGLSNRERIFFLDFIKGMKITIKNFFRKTITTSYPFEKLTPPKRFRGTHAHRVKNGNEPPSFKVIEKFMDIKDGESRCVACYMCQQACPVPELFKIEAVQTPEGKKRVTRFDMNLLNCMYCGLCTEACPVDCLIMTDIYETAAYHRASCVTHMEDMTQRAIDFDRRRYNEPDRIWIDDEQRSKLWGQIKWS
;
A
#
# COMPACT_ATOMS: atom_id res chain seq x y z
N MET A 1 -6.22 3.23 39.01
CA MET A 1 -5.27 4.28 39.39
C MET A 1 -3.91 3.99 38.78
N VAL A 2 -3.42 4.83 37.89
CA VAL A 2 -2.09 4.69 37.29
C VAL A 2 -1.05 5.15 38.34
N LYS A 3 -0.17 4.24 38.74
CA LYS A 3 0.95 4.60 39.63
C LYS A 3 1.99 5.40 38.86
N VAL A 4 2.06 6.70 39.07
CA VAL A 4 3.11 7.54 38.51
C VAL A 4 4.43 7.23 39.22
N LYS A 5 5.41 6.72 38.49
CA LYS A 5 6.76 6.47 39.03
C LYS A 5 7.58 7.75 38.83
N TYR A 6 7.88 8.44 39.89
CA TYR A 6 8.83 9.55 39.82
C TYR A 6 10.24 9.00 39.69
N VAL A 7 10.94 9.40 38.64
CA VAL A 7 12.35 9.08 38.47
C VAL A 7 13.17 10.22 39.08
N GLU A 8 13.79 9.96 40.22
CA GLU A 8 14.74 10.89 40.78
C GLU A 8 15.96 11.00 39.87
N ARG A 9 16.23 12.18 39.38
CA ARG A 9 17.46 12.43 38.61
C ARG A 9 18.60 12.65 39.60
N PRO A 10 19.69 11.86 39.49
CA PRO A 10 20.85 12.10 40.34
C PRO A 10 21.39 13.52 40.07
N GLY A 11 21.81 14.20 41.13
CA GLY A 11 22.39 15.51 41.02
C GLY A 11 23.63 15.51 40.16
N LEU A 12 23.87 16.58 39.40
CA LEU A 12 25.01 16.74 38.53
C LEU A 12 26.31 16.55 39.29
N SER A 13 27.19 15.68 38.81
CA SER A 13 28.54 15.53 39.35
C SER A 13 29.38 16.80 39.05
N ASN A 14 30.47 17.02 39.80
CA ASN A 14 31.34 18.17 39.59
C ASN A 14 31.94 18.22 38.16
N ARG A 15 32.09 17.08 37.47
CA ARG A 15 32.54 17.00 36.10
C ARG A 15 31.44 17.45 35.12
N GLU A 16 30.18 17.15 35.43
CA GLU A 16 29.03 17.54 34.58
C GLU A 16 28.67 19.02 34.74
N ARG A 17 29.14 19.67 35.82
CA ARG A 17 28.99 21.12 35.99
C ARG A 17 29.94 21.94 35.10
N ILE A 18 30.96 21.28 34.50
CA ILE A 18 31.87 21.94 33.54
C ILE A 18 31.20 21.94 32.18
N PHE A 19 30.46 23.00 31.88
CA PHE A 19 29.73 23.22 30.63
C PHE A 19 30.56 22.94 29.38
N PHE A 20 31.87 23.19 29.42
CA PHE A 20 32.78 23.01 28.30
C PHE A 20 32.94 21.52 27.87
N LEU A 21 32.96 20.59 28.83
CA LEU A 21 33.07 19.15 28.51
C LEU A 21 31.82 18.61 27.81
N ASP A 22 30.66 19.07 28.23
CA ASP A 22 29.41 18.63 27.61
C ASP A 22 29.21 19.26 26.24
N PHE A 23 29.68 20.49 26.04
CA PHE A 23 29.74 21.13 24.73
C PHE A 23 30.61 20.32 23.74
N ILE A 24 31.82 19.89 24.16
CA ILE A 24 32.69 19.05 23.32
C ILE A 24 32.05 17.71 23.01
N LYS A 25 31.39 17.08 23.98
CA LYS A 25 30.65 15.83 23.74
C LYS A 25 29.52 16.02 22.71
N GLY A 26 28.75 17.10 22.85
CA GLY A 26 27.72 17.46 21.88
C GLY A 26 28.26 17.69 20.48
N MET A 27 29.37 18.47 20.36
CA MET A 27 30.04 18.69 19.08
C MET A 27 30.54 17.40 18.44
N LYS A 28 31.11 16.48 19.22
CA LYS A 28 31.56 15.17 18.71
C LYS A 28 30.39 14.37 18.10
N ILE A 29 29.22 14.41 18.72
CA ILE A 29 28.01 13.71 18.20
C ILE A 29 27.55 14.36 16.91
N THR A 30 27.47 15.70 16.86
CA THR A 30 27.05 16.42 15.65
C THR A 30 27.99 16.22 14.48
N ILE A 31 29.31 16.27 14.70
CA ILE A 31 30.32 15.99 13.68
C ILE A 31 30.19 14.54 13.18
N LYS A 32 30.03 13.55 14.06
CA LYS A 32 29.82 12.16 13.68
C LYS A 32 28.56 12.00 12.81
N ASN A 33 27.48 12.69 13.14
CA ASN A 33 26.25 12.64 12.36
C ASN A 33 26.34 13.40 11.04
N PHE A 34 27.14 14.46 10.96
CA PHE A 34 27.40 15.20 9.73
C PHE A 34 28.05 14.33 8.64
N PHE A 35 29.01 13.48 9.02
CA PHE A 35 29.67 12.55 8.10
C PHE A 35 28.90 11.23 7.91
N ARG A 36 27.71 11.11 8.48
CA ARG A 36 26.87 9.91 8.30
C ARG A 36 26.32 9.87 6.89
N LYS A 37 26.32 8.68 6.27
CA LYS A 37 25.66 8.49 4.98
C LYS A 37 24.19 8.88 5.06
N THR A 38 23.72 9.64 4.07
CA THR A 38 22.31 10.02 3.94
C THR A 38 21.42 8.80 3.80
N ILE A 39 20.27 8.79 4.50
CA ILE A 39 19.26 7.72 4.44
C ILE A 39 18.09 8.14 3.54
N THR A 40 18.01 9.45 3.24
CA THR A 40 16.97 10.02 2.40
C THR A 40 17.14 9.63 0.94
N THR A 41 16.04 9.37 0.27
CA THR A 41 15.99 9.11 -1.17
C THR A 41 15.71 10.41 -1.93
N SER A 42 16.32 10.55 -3.08
CA SER A 42 16.16 11.73 -3.95
C SER A 42 14.99 11.52 -4.92
N TYR A 43 13.76 11.62 -4.41
CA TYR A 43 12.58 11.59 -5.28
C TYR A 43 12.55 12.84 -6.17
N PRO A 44 12.21 12.79 -7.48
CA PRO A 44 11.68 11.63 -8.22
C PRO A 44 12.74 10.73 -8.89
N PHE A 45 14.03 11.04 -8.73
CA PHE A 45 15.11 10.28 -9.39
C PHE A 45 15.26 8.88 -8.81
N GLU A 46 15.07 8.76 -7.50
CA GLU A 46 15.07 7.49 -6.79
C GLU A 46 13.68 7.26 -6.19
N LYS A 47 13.01 6.18 -6.62
CA LYS A 47 11.69 5.80 -6.09
C LYS A 47 11.85 4.70 -5.06
N LEU A 48 11.19 4.88 -3.92
CA LEU A 48 11.08 3.84 -2.91
C LEU A 48 10.21 2.69 -3.41
N THR A 49 10.69 1.47 -3.26
CA THR A 49 9.87 0.27 -3.48
C THR A 49 8.97 0.06 -2.27
N PRO A 50 7.65 0.09 -2.43
CA PRO A 50 6.73 -0.12 -1.32
C PRO A 50 6.85 -1.54 -0.75
N PRO A 51 6.57 -1.75 0.56
CA PRO A 51 6.55 -3.08 1.15
C PRO A 51 5.43 -3.95 0.57
N LYS A 52 5.54 -5.29 0.71
CA LYS A 52 4.57 -6.27 0.17
C LYS A 52 3.11 -6.01 0.58
N ARG A 53 2.88 -5.46 1.78
CA ARG A 53 1.55 -5.14 2.32
C ARG A 53 1.20 -3.65 2.18
N PHE A 54 1.82 -2.96 1.23
CA PHE A 54 1.51 -1.57 0.98
C PHE A 54 0.09 -1.43 0.43
N ARG A 55 -0.63 -0.46 0.93
CA ARG A 55 -2.00 -0.13 0.51
C ARG A 55 -1.96 1.08 -0.42
N GLY A 56 -1.61 0.85 -1.68
CA GLY A 56 -1.64 1.87 -2.73
C GLY A 56 -2.98 1.94 -3.43
N THR A 57 -3.00 2.46 -4.65
CA THR A 57 -4.24 2.62 -5.40
C THR A 57 -4.94 1.31 -5.68
N HIS A 58 -6.24 1.37 -5.79
CA HIS A 58 -7.06 0.21 -6.11
C HIS A 58 -6.89 -0.19 -7.57
N ALA A 59 -7.01 -1.49 -7.80
CA ALA A 59 -7.04 -2.08 -9.11
C ALA A 59 -8.16 -3.12 -9.20
N HIS A 60 -8.71 -3.26 -10.39
CA HIS A 60 -9.85 -4.12 -10.66
C HIS A 60 -9.41 -5.26 -11.58
N ARG A 61 -9.40 -6.49 -11.08
CA ARG A 61 -8.92 -7.65 -11.83
C ARG A 61 -9.90 -8.10 -12.89
N VAL A 62 -9.31 -8.41 -14.03
CA VAL A 62 -9.95 -9.11 -15.15
C VAL A 62 -9.21 -10.42 -15.40
N LYS A 63 -9.84 -11.35 -16.07
CA LYS A 63 -9.17 -12.57 -16.49
C LYS A 63 -8.21 -12.26 -17.65
N ASN A 64 -6.92 -12.37 -17.42
CA ASN A 64 -5.86 -12.00 -18.36
C ASN A 64 -4.73 -13.02 -18.51
N GLY A 65 -4.85 -14.19 -17.87
CA GLY A 65 -3.84 -15.25 -17.89
C GLY A 65 -2.62 -15.05 -17.01
N ASN A 66 -2.45 -13.85 -16.41
CA ASN A 66 -1.35 -13.52 -15.49
C ASN A 66 -1.71 -13.72 -14.02
N GLU A 67 -2.83 -14.38 -13.75
CA GLU A 67 -3.32 -14.60 -12.41
C GLU A 67 -2.51 -15.66 -11.65
N PRO A 68 -2.45 -15.55 -10.32
CA PRO A 68 -1.87 -16.58 -9.48
C PRO A 68 -2.65 -17.90 -9.62
N PRO A 69 -1.98 -19.06 -9.45
CA PRO A 69 -2.58 -20.38 -9.63
C PRO A 69 -3.85 -20.63 -8.82
N SER A 70 -3.95 -20.01 -7.64
CA SER A 70 -5.12 -20.11 -6.75
C SER A 70 -6.40 -19.57 -7.36
N PHE A 71 -6.30 -18.65 -8.32
CA PHE A 71 -7.46 -18.02 -8.95
C PHE A 71 -8.03 -18.80 -10.13
N LYS A 72 -7.23 -19.63 -10.79
CA LYS A 72 -7.68 -20.45 -11.91
C LYS A 72 -8.86 -21.38 -11.54
N VAL A 73 -8.93 -21.76 -10.27
CA VAL A 73 -10.04 -22.57 -9.76
C VAL A 73 -11.34 -21.78 -9.71
N ILE A 74 -11.29 -20.54 -9.19
CA ILE A 74 -12.47 -19.65 -9.07
C ILE A 74 -13.00 -19.29 -10.45
N GLU A 75 -12.14 -19.01 -11.40
CA GLU A 75 -12.50 -18.68 -12.78
C GLU A 75 -13.23 -19.81 -13.50
N LYS A 76 -12.80 -21.05 -13.26
CA LYS A 76 -13.47 -22.24 -13.82
C LYS A 76 -14.91 -22.39 -13.33
N PHE A 77 -15.18 -22.00 -12.07
CA PHE A 77 -16.55 -22.05 -11.52
C PHE A 77 -17.44 -20.91 -12.02
N MET A 78 -16.85 -19.77 -12.38
CA MET A 78 -17.61 -18.57 -12.74
C MET A 78 -17.80 -18.40 -14.27
N ASP A 79 -17.22 -19.28 -15.10
CA ASP A 79 -17.26 -19.19 -16.57
C ASP A 79 -16.91 -17.79 -17.11
N ILE A 80 -15.84 -17.19 -16.56
CA ILE A 80 -15.39 -15.86 -16.95
C ILE A 80 -14.59 -15.99 -18.26
N LYS A 81 -14.95 -15.19 -19.26
CA LYS A 81 -14.22 -15.12 -20.53
C LYS A 81 -12.96 -14.27 -20.37
N ASP A 82 -11.97 -14.51 -21.26
CA ASP A 82 -10.75 -13.69 -21.25
C ASP A 82 -11.08 -12.23 -21.53
N GLY A 83 -10.51 -11.32 -20.73
CA GLY A 83 -10.81 -9.89 -20.76
C GLY A 83 -12.04 -9.46 -19.97
N GLU A 84 -12.85 -10.37 -19.46
CA GLU A 84 -13.99 -10.03 -18.62
C GLU A 84 -13.58 -9.73 -17.18
N SER A 85 -14.34 -8.82 -16.58
CA SER A 85 -14.22 -8.52 -15.16
C SER A 85 -14.57 -9.72 -14.29
N ARG A 86 -13.82 -9.92 -13.21
CA ARG A 86 -14.13 -10.92 -12.18
C ARG A 86 -15.26 -10.51 -11.26
N CYS A 87 -15.68 -9.24 -11.31
CA CYS A 87 -16.69 -8.70 -10.43
C CYS A 87 -18.06 -9.31 -10.74
N VAL A 88 -18.69 -9.87 -9.71
CA VAL A 88 -20.05 -10.45 -9.77
C VAL A 88 -21.13 -9.47 -9.33
N ALA A 89 -20.81 -8.19 -9.18
CA ALA A 89 -21.71 -7.14 -8.74
C ALA A 89 -22.48 -7.50 -7.44
N CYS A 90 -21.75 -7.99 -6.44
CA CYS A 90 -22.32 -8.33 -5.12
C CYS A 90 -22.46 -7.13 -4.19
N TYR A 91 -21.87 -5.98 -4.52
CA TYR A 91 -21.87 -4.72 -3.74
C TYR A 91 -21.26 -4.82 -2.33
N MET A 92 -20.60 -5.91 -1.96
CA MET A 92 -20.00 -6.06 -0.63
C MET A 92 -18.88 -5.04 -0.38
N CYS A 93 -18.11 -4.67 -1.41
CA CYS A 93 -17.09 -3.62 -1.31
C CYS A 93 -17.69 -2.25 -0.95
N GLN A 94 -18.87 -1.94 -1.48
CA GLN A 94 -19.59 -0.70 -1.16
C GLN A 94 -20.16 -0.72 0.27
N GLN A 95 -20.68 -1.87 0.71
CA GLN A 95 -21.21 -2.01 2.07
C GLN A 95 -20.11 -2.01 3.14
N ALA A 96 -18.95 -2.58 2.84
CA ALA A 96 -17.81 -2.61 3.76
C ALA A 96 -17.08 -1.27 3.86
N CYS A 97 -17.32 -0.35 2.92
CA CYS A 97 -16.65 0.94 2.89
C CYS A 97 -17.24 1.88 3.95
N PRO A 98 -16.43 2.45 4.87
CA PRO A 98 -16.91 3.41 5.87
C PRO A 98 -17.26 4.77 5.26
N VAL A 99 -16.85 5.02 4.00
CA VAL A 99 -17.15 6.28 3.31
C VAL A 99 -18.31 6.06 2.35
N PRO A 100 -19.46 6.72 2.56
CA PRO A 100 -20.60 6.61 1.67
C PRO A 100 -20.27 7.17 0.27
N GLU A 101 -20.90 6.59 -0.75
CA GLU A 101 -20.81 7.05 -2.14
C GLU A 101 -19.39 7.05 -2.76
N LEU A 102 -18.45 6.29 -2.17
CA LEU A 102 -17.12 6.13 -2.74
C LEU A 102 -17.16 5.41 -4.09
N PHE A 103 -18.02 4.40 -4.20
CA PHE A 103 -18.15 3.55 -5.38
C PHE A 103 -19.44 3.87 -6.16
N LYS A 104 -19.34 3.95 -7.49
CA LYS A 104 -20.46 3.92 -8.42
C LYS A 104 -20.38 2.64 -9.23
N ILE A 105 -21.27 1.69 -8.91
CA ILE A 105 -21.28 0.37 -9.53
C ILE A 105 -22.60 0.20 -10.28
N GLU A 106 -22.49 -0.04 -11.59
CA GLU A 106 -23.62 -0.37 -12.44
C GLU A 106 -23.42 -1.80 -12.99
N ALA A 107 -24.48 -2.58 -12.99
CA ALA A 107 -24.44 -3.94 -13.45
C ALA A 107 -25.67 -4.28 -14.29
N VAL A 108 -25.46 -5.11 -15.30
CA VAL A 108 -26.51 -5.62 -16.16
C VAL A 108 -26.66 -7.13 -15.91
N GLN A 109 -27.89 -7.59 -15.94
CA GLN A 109 -28.18 -9.02 -15.87
C GLN A 109 -28.10 -9.62 -17.27
N THR A 110 -27.23 -10.62 -17.45
CA THR A 110 -27.12 -11.36 -18.69
C THR A 110 -28.32 -12.27 -18.89
N PRO A 111 -28.65 -12.65 -20.15
CA PRO A 111 -29.73 -13.62 -20.43
C PRO A 111 -29.60 -14.95 -19.66
N GLU A 112 -28.39 -15.31 -19.29
CA GLU A 112 -28.04 -16.49 -18.51
C GLU A 112 -28.32 -16.33 -16.98
N GLY A 113 -28.89 -15.20 -16.56
CA GLY A 113 -29.18 -14.90 -15.15
C GLY A 113 -27.96 -14.44 -14.32
N LYS A 114 -26.77 -14.34 -14.90
CA LYS A 114 -25.55 -13.86 -14.24
C LYS A 114 -25.52 -12.32 -14.25
N LYS A 115 -25.08 -11.70 -13.16
CA LYS A 115 -24.81 -10.25 -13.12
C LYS A 115 -23.40 -9.94 -13.60
N ARG A 116 -23.27 -8.95 -14.47
CA ARG A 116 -21.99 -8.44 -14.97
C ARG A 116 -21.89 -6.96 -14.73
N VAL A 117 -20.73 -6.51 -14.24
CA VAL A 117 -20.45 -5.10 -14.03
C VAL A 117 -20.17 -4.43 -15.37
N THR A 118 -20.89 -3.35 -15.65
CA THR A 118 -20.68 -2.50 -16.82
C THR A 118 -19.93 -1.23 -16.46
N ARG A 119 -20.06 -0.76 -15.22
CA ARG A 119 -19.38 0.43 -14.74
C ARG A 119 -18.93 0.24 -13.29
N PHE A 120 -17.69 0.61 -13.03
CA PHE A 120 -17.11 0.60 -11.69
C PHE A 120 -16.21 1.83 -11.55
N ASP A 121 -16.73 2.88 -10.94
CA ASP A 121 -16.00 4.11 -10.69
C ASP A 121 -15.71 4.25 -9.19
N MET A 122 -14.56 4.80 -8.87
CA MET A 122 -14.15 5.05 -7.49
C MET A 122 -13.56 6.45 -7.34
N ASN A 123 -14.05 7.21 -6.37
CA ASN A 123 -13.52 8.52 -6.03
C ASN A 123 -12.35 8.41 -5.04
N LEU A 124 -11.12 8.48 -5.54
CA LEU A 124 -9.90 8.37 -4.71
C LEU A 124 -9.73 9.49 -3.69
N LEU A 125 -10.34 10.67 -3.90
CA LEU A 125 -10.24 11.79 -2.95
C LEU A 125 -10.86 11.46 -1.58
N ASN A 126 -11.91 10.66 -1.59
CA ASN A 126 -12.61 10.29 -0.37
C ASN A 126 -12.08 8.98 0.24
N CYS A 127 -11.18 8.30 -0.46
CA CYS A 127 -10.65 7.01 -0.02
C CYS A 127 -9.58 7.19 1.07
N MET A 128 -9.73 6.51 2.20
CA MET A 128 -8.74 6.45 3.28
C MET A 128 -7.75 5.28 3.15
N TYR A 129 -7.81 4.52 2.07
CA TYR A 129 -6.92 3.37 1.81
C TYR A 129 -6.90 2.31 2.94
N CYS A 130 -8.02 2.09 3.60
CA CYS A 130 -8.13 1.14 4.72
C CYS A 130 -8.07 -0.33 4.29
N GLY A 131 -8.44 -0.66 3.04
CA GLY A 131 -8.39 -2.02 2.49
C GLY A 131 -9.61 -2.88 2.80
N LEU A 132 -10.60 -2.42 3.56
CA LEU A 132 -11.79 -3.23 3.91
C LEU A 132 -12.58 -3.70 2.68
N CYS A 133 -12.63 -2.88 1.64
CA CYS A 133 -13.31 -3.25 0.39
C CYS A 133 -12.64 -4.42 -0.34
N THR A 134 -11.31 -4.53 -0.23
CA THR A 134 -10.56 -5.64 -0.84
C THR A 134 -10.72 -6.92 -0.03
N GLU A 135 -10.75 -6.82 1.31
CA GLU A 135 -10.98 -7.95 2.20
C GLU A 135 -12.42 -8.49 2.09
N ALA A 136 -13.38 -7.60 1.85
CA ALA A 136 -14.79 -7.99 1.67
C ALA A 136 -15.10 -8.59 0.29
N CYS A 137 -14.18 -8.52 -0.67
CA CYS A 137 -14.41 -9.01 -2.03
C CYS A 137 -14.30 -10.54 -2.11
N PRO A 138 -15.40 -11.29 -2.32
CA PRO A 138 -15.36 -12.76 -2.29
C PRO A 138 -14.64 -13.38 -3.47
N VAL A 139 -14.42 -12.61 -4.53
CA VAL A 139 -13.80 -13.06 -5.79
C VAL A 139 -12.43 -12.42 -6.04
N ASP A 140 -11.87 -11.72 -5.05
CA ASP A 140 -10.60 -10.98 -5.15
C ASP A 140 -10.48 -10.15 -6.42
N CYS A 141 -11.58 -9.58 -6.87
CA CYS A 141 -11.62 -8.71 -8.02
C CYS A 141 -10.99 -7.36 -7.72
N LEU A 142 -11.28 -6.80 -6.55
CA LEU A 142 -10.73 -5.52 -6.09
C LEU A 142 -9.50 -5.77 -5.23
N ILE A 143 -8.37 -5.20 -5.64
CA ILE A 143 -7.09 -5.33 -4.94
C ILE A 143 -6.46 -3.96 -4.69
N MET A 144 -5.52 -3.89 -3.76
CA MET A 144 -4.64 -2.74 -3.57
C MET A 144 -3.27 -3.01 -4.19
N THR A 145 -2.76 -2.02 -4.91
CA THR A 145 -1.49 -2.13 -5.61
C THR A 145 -0.34 -1.46 -4.84
N ASP A 146 0.82 -1.49 -5.43
CA ASP A 146 2.03 -0.79 -4.96
C ASP A 146 2.13 0.66 -5.47
N ILE A 147 1.15 1.12 -6.25
CA ILE A 147 1.15 2.45 -6.86
C ILE A 147 0.71 3.49 -5.84
N TYR A 148 1.55 4.49 -5.59
CA TYR A 148 1.28 5.61 -4.67
C TYR A 148 1.28 6.97 -5.37
N GLU A 149 1.69 7.03 -6.64
CA GLU A 149 1.74 8.26 -7.43
C GLU A 149 0.35 8.55 -8.01
N THR A 150 -0.47 9.29 -7.28
CA THR A 150 -1.87 9.58 -7.65
C THR A 150 -2.16 11.08 -7.69
N ALA A 151 -1.12 11.90 -7.79
CA ALA A 151 -1.29 13.34 -7.87
C ALA A 151 -1.99 13.75 -9.15
N ALA A 152 -2.97 14.63 -9.04
CA ALA A 152 -3.73 15.17 -10.15
C ALA A 152 -3.97 16.67 -10.00
N TYR A 153 -4.06 17.39 -11.12
CA TYR A 153 -4.30 18.83 -11.12
C TYR A 153 -5.77 19.20 -10.83
N HIS A 154 -6.71 18.30 -11.17
CA HIS A 154 -8.13 18.54 -11.03
C HIS A 154 -8.82 17.43 -10.26
N ARG A 155 -9.84 17.77 -9.48
CA ARG A 155 -10.65 16.81 -8.70
C ARG A 155 -11.28 15.71 -9.56
N ALA A 156 -11.72 16.08 -10.78
CA ALA A 156 -12.33 15.11 -11.70
C ALA A 156 -11.35 13.98 -12.09
N SER A 157 -10.06 14.29 -12.19
CA SER A 157 -9.03 13.30 -12.54
C SER A 157 -8.72 12.31 -11.39
N CYS A 158 -9.25 12.57 -10.19
CA CYS A 158 -9.12 11.66 -9.06
C CYS A 158 -10.25 10.62 -9.01
N VAL A 159 -11.23 10.71 -9.90
CA VAL A 159 -12.19 9.62 -10.11
C VAL A 159 -11.56 8.61 -11.04
N THR A 160 -11.38 7.41 -10.53
CA THR A 160 -10.78 6.32 -11.29
C THR A 160 -11.87 5.44 -11.87
N HIS A 161 -11.81 5.22 -13.18
CA HIS A 161 -12.75 4.38 -13.90
C HIS A 161 -12.28 2.92 -13.94
N MET A 162 -13.20 2.01 -14.24
CA MET A 162 -12.94 0.58 -14.30
C MET A 162 -11.78 0.24 -15.24
N GLU A 163 -11.68 0.92 -16.38
CA GLU A 163 -10.64 0.70 -17.39
C GLU A 163 -9.24 0.98 -16.82
N ASP A 164 -9.06 2.13 -16.16
CA ASP A 164 -7.78 2.51 -15.52
C ASP A 164 -7.39 1.53 -14.43
N MET A 165 -8.38 1.10 -13.63
CA MET A 165 -8.15 0.11 -12.56
C MET A 165 -7.80 -1.25 -13.14
N THR A 166 -8.38 -1.62 -14.27
CA THR A 166 -8.08 -2.87 -14.98
C THR A 166 -6.65 -2.86 -15.49
N GLN A 167 -6.23 -1.79 -16.14
CA GLN A 167 -4.86 -1.67 -16.62
C GLN A 167 -3.84 -1.76 -15.47
N ARG A 168 -4.13 -1.09 -14.35
CA ARG A 168 -3.29 -1.18 -13.14
C ARG A 168 -3.21 -2.61 -12.60
N ALA A 169 -4.32 -3.36 -12.63
CA ALA A 169 -4.32 -4.76 -12.18
C ALA A 169 -3.43 -5.64 -13.08
N ILE A 170 -3.53 -5.49 -14.39
CA ILE A 170 -2.72 -6.24 -15.36
C ILE A 170 -1.22 -5.95 -15.11
N ASP A 171 -0.86 -4.68 -14.96
CA ASP A 171 0.53 -4.28 -14.74
C ASP A 171 1.06 -4.72 -13.37
N PHE A 172 0.21 -4.69 -12.35
CA PHE A 172 0.55 -5.15 -11.00
C PHE A 172 0.76 -6.67 -10.97
N ASP A 173 -0.18 -7.44 -11.52
CA ASP A 173 -0.09 -8.90 -11.53
C ASP A 173 1.09 -9.37 -12.39
N ARG A 174 1.36 -8.72 -13.54
CA ARG A 174 2.55 -8.98 -14.36
C ARG A 174 3.83 -8.79 -13.55
N ARG A 175 3.97 -7.65 -12.87
CA ARG A 175 5.16 -7.37 -12.05
C ARG A 175 5.32 -8.34 -10.89
N ARG A 176 4.21 -8.72 -10.26
CA ARG A 176 4.23 -9.54 -9.06
C ARG A 176 4.48 -11.02 -9.33
N TYR A 177 3.94 -11.54 -10.44
CA TYR A 177 3.95 -12.98 -10.71
C TYR A 177 4.87 -13.39 -11.85
N ASN A 178 5.16 -12.52 -12.80
CA ASN A 178 5.96 -12.85 -14.00
C ASN A 178 7.37 -12.26 -13.97
N GLU A 179 7.64 -11.26 -13.12
CA GLU A 179 8.96 -10.65 -12.94
C GLU A 179 9.44 -10.88 -11.50
N PRO A 180 9.89 -12.10 -11.15
CA PRO A 180 10.33 -12.42 -9.80
C PRO A 180 11.57 -11.62 -9.34
N ASP A 181 12.32 -11.04 -10.28
CA ASP A 181 13.57 -10.33 -10.02
C ASP A 181 13.41 -8.91 -9.50
N ARG A 182 12.21 -8.39 -9.40
CA ARG A 182 11.95 -7.20 -8.59
C ARG A 182 12.12 -7.59 -7.13
N ILE A 183 13.32 -7.38 -6.67
CA ILE A 183 13.76 -7.63 -5.29
C ILE A 183 12.84 -6.88 -4.34
N TRP A 184 11.79 -7.56 -3.91
CA TRP A 184 11.15 -7.21 -2.66
C TRP A 184 12.24 -7.40 -1.60
N ILE A 185 12.61 -6.34 -0.92
CA ILE A 185 13.51 -6.48 0.23
C ILE A 185 12.79 -7.44 1.18
N ASP A 186 13.23 -8.69 1.19
CA ASP A 186 12.71 -9.71 2.09
C ASP A 186 12.83 -9.21 3.52
N ASP A 187 11.90 -9.62 4.37
CA ASP A 187 11.94 -9.25 5.79
C ASP A 187 13.28 -9.64 6.44
N GLU A 188 13.96 -10.65 5.90
CA GLU A 188 15.30 -11.05 6.28
C GLU A 188 16.39 -10.04 5.87
N GLN A 189 16.30 -9.46 4.67
CA GLN A 189 17.19 -8.38 4.23
C GLN A 189 16.90 -7.08 4.98
N ARG A 190 15.63 -6.82 5.29
CA ARG A 190 15.21 -5.70 6.11
C ARG A 190 15.74 -5.84 7.53
N SER A 191 15.66 -7.02 8.15
CA SER A 191 16.20 -7.27 9.49
C SER A 191 17.73 -7.11 9.52
N LYS A 192 18.43 -7.50 8.46
CA LYS A 192 19.88 -7.27 8.32
C LYS A 192 20.21 -5.79 8.18
N LEU A 193 19.41 -5.01 7.44
CA LEU A 193 19.56 -3.56 7.33
C LEU A 193 19.28 -2.86 8.67
N TRP A 194 18.21 -3.25 9.38
CA TRP A 194 17.86 -2.68 10.68
C TRP A 194 18.80 -3.18 11.80
N GLY A 195 19.28 -4.41 11.74
CA GLY A 195 20.23 -4.97 12.72
C GLY A 195 21.61 -4.29 12.70
N GLN A 196 21.95 -3.60 11.61
CA GLN A 196 23.19 -2.79 11.54
C GLN A 196 23.03 -1.42 12.21
N ILE A 197 21.81 -0.99 12.52
CA ILE A 197 21.56 0.25 13.25
C ILE A 197 21.62 -0.06 14.75
N LYS A 198 22.82 -0.13 15.29
CA LYS A 198 23.01 -0.15 16.74
C LYS A 198 22.66 1.25 17.28
N TRP A 199 21.54 1.32 17.95
CA TRP A 199 21.20 2.45 18.80
C TRP A 199 22.11 2.39 20.03
N SER A 200 23.22 3.08 19.99
CA SER A 200 24.12 3.30 21.13
C SER A 200 23.89 4.68 21.72
#